data_fdced3fd82df45bec4ae6051efc5a2ae
#
_entry.id   fdced3fd82df45bec4ae6051efc5a2ae
#
_cell.length_a   1.000
_cell.length_b   1.000
_cell.length_c   1.000
_cell.angle_alpha   90.00
_cell.angle_beta   90.00
_cell.angle_gamma   90.00
#
_symmetry.space_group_name_H-M   'P 1'
#
loop_
_entity.id
_entity.type
_entity.pdbx_description
1 polymer ?
#
loop_
_entity_poly.entity_id
_entity_poly.type
_entity_poly.pdbx_seq_one_letter_code
_entity_poly.pdbx_strand_id
1 'polypeptide(L)'
;VVDGDMLNDGVFFDGSSIAGWKAINESDMILKPDLNRQIVDPFTSHNTLVLFCDILDAIKRNPYERDPRGIAKKAEAYLKKTGIGDKAYFGPEPEFFVFDDVKIKNDMNETSFSIDSTEGPYNSGKNYENGNMGHRPGVKGGYFPVPPVDSAQDIRGEYLKGLRDVGI
;
A
#
# COMPACT_ATOMS: atom_id res chain seq x y z
N VAL A 1 17.77 -7.46 10.26
CA VAL A 1 17.43 -8.68 11.04
C VAL A 1 16.69 -8.23 12.28
N VAL A 2 15.50 -8.79 12.52
CA VAL A 2 14.69 -8.49 13.70
C VAL A 2 14.88 -9.64 14.68
N ASP A 3 15.18 -9.33 15.93
CA ASP A 3 15.30 -10.30 17.03
C ASP A 3 14.06 -10.29 17.95
N GLY A 4 14.08 -11.16 18.97
CA GLY A 4 12.97 -11.28 19.91
C GLY A 4 12.71 -10.03 20.74
N ASP A 5 13.76 -9.27 21.07
CA ASP A 5 13.62 -8.03 21.84
C ASP A 5 12.98 -6.94 20.99
N MET A 6 13.35 -6.81 19.72
CA MET A 6 12.70 -5.89 18.77
C MET A 6 11.22 -6.21 18.58
N LEU A 7 10.85 -7.50 18.55
CA LEU A 7 9.44 -7.90 18.46
C LEU A 7 8.65 -7.53 19.72
N ASN A 8 9.29 -7.69 20.90
CA ASN A 8 8.64 -7.42 22.17
C ASN A 8 8.66 -5.94 22.57
N ASP A 9 9.77 -5.25 22.36
CA ASP A 9 9.95 -3.86 22.81
C ASP A 9 9.69 -2.83 21.73
N GLY A 10 9.71 -3.24 20.49
CA GLY A 10 9.58 -2.39 19.33
C GLY A 10 10.92 -1.84 18.85
N VAL A 11 10.88 -1.10 17.75
CA VAL A 11 12.04 -0.53 17.08
C VAL A 11 11.91 0.98 17.03
N PHE A 12 12.96 1.69 17.43
CA PHE A 12 12.98 3.15 17.32
C PHE A 12 13.12 3.60 15.88
N PHE A 13 12.43 4.69 15.54
CA PHE A 13 12.55 5.36 14.26
C PHE A 13 12.42 6.87 14.42
N ASP A 14 12.87 7.62 13.43
CA ASP A 14 12.81 9.08 13.39
C ASP A 14 11.44 9.56 12.89
N GLY A 15 10.60 10.00 13.81
CA GLY A 15 9.28 10.55 13.50
C GLY A 15 9.32 11.95 12.88
N SER A 16 10.47 12.67 12.90
CA SER A 16 10.62 13.97 12.24
C SER A 16 10.66 13.84 10.71
N SER A 17 10.97 12.65 10.21
CA SER A 17 10.92 12.33 8.78
C SER A 17 9.49 12.31 8.22
N ILE A 18 8.48 12.29 9.10
CA ILE A 18 7.07 12.32 8.71
C ILE A 18 6.51 13.71 8.99
N ALA A 19 6.12 14.41 7.93
CA ALA A 19 5.62 15.79 8.04
C ALA A 19 4.44 15.89 9.03
N GLY A 20 4.57 16.80 9.99
CA GLY A 20 3.53 17.09 10.98
C GLY A 20 3.46 16.10 12.16
N TRP A 21 4.39 15.13 12.27
CA TRP A 21 4.41 14.20 13.39
C TRP A 21 5.23 14.71 14.57
N LYS A 22 6.52 14.84 14.42
CA LYS A 22 7.45 15.27 15.50
C LYS A 22 8.39 16.37 15.03
N ALA A 23 8.88 17.16 15.97
CA ALA A 23 9.97 18.08 15.71
C ALA A 23 11.32 17.35 15.84
N ILE A 24 12.35 17.90 15.21
CA ILE A 24 13.68 17.24 15.16
C ILE A 24 14.32 17.05 16.54
N ASN A 25 13.98 17.88 17.51
CA ASN A 25 14.49 17.81 18.89
C ASN A 25 13.78 16.75 19.75
N GLU A 26 12.69 16.16 19.29
CA GLU A 26 11.91 15.10 19.96
C GLU A 26 11.47 14.05 18.94
N SER A 27 12.39 13.65 18.07
CA SER A 27 12.04 12.89 16.86
C SER A 27 11.76 11.41 17.11
N ASP A 28 12.32 10.84 18.17
CA ASP A 28 12.23 9.39 18.41
C ASP A 28 10.81 8.93 18.68
N MET A 29 10.44 7.87 17.99
CA MET A 29 9.18 7.14 18.12
C MET A 29 9.44 5.64 18.06
N ILE A 30 8.48 4.83 18.45
CA ILE A 30 8.61 3.37 18.48
C ILE A 30 7.61 2.74 17.51
N LEU A 31 8.11 1.85 16.64
CA LEU A 31 7.32 0.87 15.89
C LEU A 31 7.10 -0.34 16.79
N LYS A 32 5.87 -0.54 17.25
CA LYS A 32 5.49 -1.69 18.07
C LYS A 32 4.81 -2.73 17.20
N PRO A 33 5.44 -3.87 16.88
CA PRO A 33 4.83 -4.90 16.02
C PRO A 33 3.53 -5.47 16.61
N ASP A 34 2.55 -5.63 15.76
CA ASP A 34 1.34 -6.41 16.04
C ASP A 34 1.55 -7.85 15.55
N LEU A 35 1.88 -8.75 16.46
CA LEU A 35 2.20 -10.13 16.12
C LEU A 35 1.00 -10.93 15.59
N ASN A 36 -0.22 -10.39 15.70
CA ASN A 36 -1.41 -10.99 15.09
C ASN A 36 -1.59 -10.57 13.63
N ARG A 37 -0.77 -9.64 13.13
CA ARG A 37 -0.83 -9.11 11.77
C ARG A 37 0.54 -9.21 11.11
N GLN A 38 0.84 -10.40 10.62
CA GLN A 38 2.09 -10.72 9.94
C GLN A 38 1.81 -11.40 8.60
N ILE A 39 2.62 -11.09 7.62
CA ILE A 39 2.53 -11.63 6.27
C ILE A 39 3.92 -12.04 5.83
N VAL A 40 4.07 -13.24 5.27
CA VAL A 40 5.27 -13.61 4.53
C VAL A 40 5.10 -13.07 3.11
N ASP A 41 5.98 -12.17 2.69
CA ASP A 41 5.91 -11.56 1.37
C ASP A 41 6.17 -12.62 0.29
N PRO A 42 5.20 -12.89 -0.60
CA PRO A 42 5.34 -13.93 -1.61
C PRO A 42 6.18 -13.50 -2.83
N PHE A 43 6.53 -12.22 -2.94
CA PHE A 43 7.20 -11.66 -4.12
C PHE A 43 8.69 -11.42 -3.93
N THR A 44 9.20 -11.53 -2.70
CA THR A 44 10.63 -11.33 -2.44
C THR A 44 11.45 -12.60 -2.68
N SER A 45 12.67 -12.44 -3.19
CA SER A 45 13.59 -13.56 -3.42
C SER A 45 14.10 -14.21 -2.13
N HIS A 46 14.06 -13.49 -1.02
CA HIS A 46 14.39 -13.97 0.32
C HIS A 46 13.14 -13.99 1.18
N ASN A 47 13.05 -14.94 2.10
CA ASN A 47 11.93 -14.99 3.04
C ASN A 47 11.87 -13.69 3.84
N THR A 48 10.86 -12.88 3.54
CA THR A 48 10.65 -11.56 4.15
C THR A 48 9.37 -11.57 4.94
N LEU A 49 9.49 -11.32 6.24
CA LEU A 49 8.34 -11.16 7.12
C LEU A 49 7.95 -9.67 7.19
N VAL A 50 6.73 -9.37 6.79
CA VAL A 50 6.12 -8.04 6.92
C VAL A 50 5.29 -8.00 8.20
N LEU A 51 5.58 -7.02 9.04
CA LEU A 51 4.87 -6.79 10.30
C LEU A 51 4.16 -5.43 10.27
N PHE A 52 2.88 -5.43 10.60
CA PHE A 52 2.17 -4.18 10.86
C PHE A 52 2.47 -3.70 12.27
N CYS A 53 2.75 -2.41 12.43
CA CYS A 53 3.15 -1.86 13.71
C CYS A 53 2.18 -0.76 14.17
N ASP A 54 1.99 -0.67 15.47
CA ASP A 54 1.45 0.52 16.12
C ASP A 54 2.58 1.51 16.40
N ILE A 55 2.25 2.79 16.45
CA ILE A 55 3.22 3.84 16.76
C ILE A 55 3.06 4.27 18.22
N LEU A 56 4.16 4.25 18.95
CA LEU A 56 4.19 4.70 20.34
C LEU A 56 5.12 5.91 20.51
N ASP A 57 4.80 6.73 21.49
CA ASP A 57 5.71 7.75 22.00
C ASP A 57 6.96 7.10 22.63
N ALA A 58 8.14 7.61 22.32
CA ALA A 58 9.39 7.00 22.75
C ALA A 58 9.61 7.03 24.26
N ILE A 59 9.11 8.08 24.93
CA ILE A 59 9.32 8.31 26.36
C ILE A 59 8.22 7.65 27.17
N LYS A 60 6.97 7.96 26.87
CA LYS A 60 5.79 7.51 27.63
C LYS A 60 5.34 6.11 27.24
N ARG A 61 5.76 5.62 26.08
CA ARG A 61 5.36 4.34 25.49
C ARG A 61 3.84 4.17 25.32
N ASN A 62 3.08 5.27 25.35
CA ASN A 62 1.66 5.25 25.04
C ASN A 62 1.42 5.38 23.53
N PRO A 63 0.24 4.96 23.03
CA PRO A 63 -0.10 5.10 21.62
C PRO A 63 -0.01 6.56 21.16
N TYR A 64 0.64 6.77 20.02
CA TYR A 64 0.75 8.09 19.41
C TYR A 64 -0.60 8.51 18.84
N GLU A 65 -1.06 9.69 19.22
CA GLU A 65 -2.44 10.13 18.93
C GLU A 65 -2.74 10.37 17.44
N ARG A 66 -1.69 10.64 16.63
CA ARG A 66 -1.81 10.87 15.18
C ARG A 66 -1.53 9.61 14.37
N ASP A 67 -1.32 8.46 15.01
CA ASP A 67 -1.20 7.19 14.31
C ASP A 67 -2.53 6.81 13.67
N PRO A 68 -2.61 6.69 12.31
CA PRO A 68 -3.84 6.31 11.63
C PRO A 68 -4.40 4.97 12.12
N ARG A 69 -3.53 4.02 12.42
CA ARG A 69 -3.92 2.72 12.95
C ARG A 69 -4.49 2.83 14.36
N GLY A 70 -3.90 3.68 15.19
CA GLY A 70 -4.39 4.01 16.51
C GLY A 70 -5.77 4.66 16.47
N ILE A 71 -6.04 5.52 15.48
CA ILE A 71 -7.36 6.15 15.25
C ILE A 71 -8.39 5.08 14.86
N ALA A 72 -8.05 4.15 13.96
CA ALA A 72 -8.93 3.06 13.57
C ALA A 72 -9.31 2.16 14.76
N LYS A 73 -8.36 1.81 15.62
CA LYS A 73 -8.60 1.08 16.88
C LYS A 73 -9.54 1.83 17.83
N LYS A 74 -9.39 3.14 17.95
CA LYS A 74 -10.30 3.99 18.75
C LYS A 74 -11.72 3.99 18.17
N ALA A 75 -11.85 4.07 16.85
CA ALA A 75 -13.14 4.02 16.17
C ALA A 75 -13.84 2.68 16.39
N GLU A 76 -13.13 1.56 16.29
CA GLU A 76 -13.66 0.23 16.57
C GLU A 76 -14.12 0.09 18.03
N ALA A 77 -13.32 0.57 18.97
CA ALA A 77 -13.69 0.57 20.40
C ALA A 77 -14.92 1.45 20.68
N TYR A 78 -15.01 2.59 19.99
CA TYR A 78 -16.16 3.48 20.09
C TYR A 78 -17.43 2.82 19.54
N LEU A 79 -17.37 2.16 18.40
CA LEU A 79 -18.49 1.41 17.84
C LEU A 79 -19.08 0.42 18.86
N LYS A 80 -18.22 -0.39 19.46
CA LYS A 80 -18.63 -1.35 20.53
C LYS A 80 -19.25 -0.65 21.73
N LYS A 81 -18.65 0.48 22.15
CA LYS A 81 -19.16 1.27 23.29
C LYS A 81 -20.57 1.86 23.04
N THR A 82 -20.89 2.22 21.83
CA THR A 82 -22.22 2.78 21.48
C THR A 82 -23.32 1.74 21.50
N GLY A 83 -23.00 0.44 21.41
CA GLY A 83 -23.97 -0.64 21.32
C GLY A 83 -24.69 -0.74 19.96
N ILE A 84 -24.30 0.11 18.98
CA ILE A 84 -24.88 0.06 17.62
C ILE A 84 -24.42 -1.18 16.87
N GLY A 85 -23.18 -1.61 17.09
CA GLY A 85 -22.59 -2.80 16.46
C GLY A 85 -21.27 -3.18 17.12
N ASP A 86 -20.83 -4.39 16.87
CA ASP A 86 -19.57 -4.94 17.35
C ASP A 86 -18.50 -5.05 16.26
N LYS A 87 -18.92 -4.94 14.99
CA LYS A 87 -18.04 -4.99 13.81
C LYS A 87 -18.44 -3.98 12.76
N ALA A 88 -17.46 -3.47 12.04
CA ALA A 88 -17.63 -2.70 10.82
C ALA A 88 -16.93 -3.42 9.66
N TYR A 89 -17.59 -3.52 8.52
CA TYR A 89 -17.05 -4.10 7.29
C TYR A 89 -16.81 -2.99 6.29
N PHE A 90 -15.67 -3.02 5.64
CA PHE A 90 -15.28 -2.08 4.59
C PHE A 90 -14.98 -2.84 3.31
N GLY A 91 -15.42 -2.32 2.17
CA GLY A 91 -15.11 -2.83 0.84
C GLY A 91 -14.15 -1.85 0.16
N PRO A 92 -12.82 -2.02 0.26
CA PRO A 92 -11.87 -1.13 -0.41
C PRO A 92 -11.93 -1.33 -1.93
N GLU A 93 -11.80 -0.23 -2.66
CA GLU A 93 -11.74 -0.21 -4.13
C GLU A 93 -10.39 0.42 -4.56
N PRO A 94 -9.26 -0.28 -4.41
CA PRO A 94 -7.96 0.26 -4.80
C PRO A 94 -7.86 0.37 -6.32
N GLU A 95 -7.61 1.57 -6.81
CA GLU A 95 -7.41 1.86 -8.24
C GLU A 95 -5.92 2.01 -8.53
N PHE A 96 -5.48 1.47 -9.67
CA PHE A 96 -4.09 1.54 -10.11
C PHE A 96 -3.96 1.55 -11.62
N PHE A 97 -2.84 2.02 -12.10
CA PHE A 97 -2.46 1.98 -13.51
C PHE A 97 -1.43 0.89 -13.75
N VAL A 98 -1.52 0.24 -14.92
CA VAL A 98 -0.50 -0.70 -15.40
C VAL A 98 0.24 -0.06 -16.56
N PHE A 99 1.55 0.08 -16.44
CA PHE A 99 2.40 0.65 -17.47
C PHE A 99 3.34 -0.41 -18.04
N ASP A 100 3.53 -0.40 -19.35
CA ASP A 100 4.50 -1.25 -20.05
C ASP A 100 5.88 -0.59 -20.14
N ASP A 101 5.94 0.74 -20.13
CA ASP A 101 7.20 1.51 -20.15
C ASP A 101 7.05 2.79 -19.32
N VAL A 102 8.03 3.04 -18.46
CA VAL A 102 8.11 4.26 -17.64
C VAL A 102 9.50 4.83 -17.72
N LYS A 103 9.62 6.07 -18.19
CA LYS A 103 10.87 6.82 -18.21
C LYS A 103 10.73 8.07 -17.37
N ILE A 104 11.64 8.25 -16.43
CA ILE A 104 11.67 9.43 -15.56
C ILE A 104 13.03 10.09 -15.68
N LYS A 105 13.03 11.41 -15.86
CA LYS A 105 14.20 12.26 -15.73
C LYS A 105 13.93 13.24 -14.59
N ASN A 106 14.85 13.32 -13.65
CA ASN A 106 14.73 14.23 -12.52
C ASN A 106 16.11 14.81 -12.20
N ASP A 107 16.49 15.81 -13.00
CA ASP A 107 17.73 16.55 -12.87
C ASP A 107 17.49 17.94 -12.25
N MET A 108 18.54 18.63 -11.88
CA MET A 108 18.46 19.97 -11.28
C MET A 108 17.77 21.00 -12.17
N ASN A 109 17.86 20.84 -13.48
CA ASN A 109 17.36 21.79 -14.49
C ASN A 109 16.16 21.27 -15.29
N GLU A 110 15.76 20.01 -15.09
CA GLU A 110 14.68 19.41 -15.87
C GLU A 110 14.04 18.25 -15.12
N THR A 111 12.72 18.25 -15.09
CA THR A 111 11.95 17.10 -14.65
C THR A 111 10.95 16.74 -15.74
N SER A 112 10.99 15.49 -16.18
CA SER A 112 10.06 14.97 -17.19
C SER A 112 9.72 13.51 -16.91
N PHE A 113 8.59 13.06 -17.43
CA PHE A 113 8.23 11.64 -17.46
C PHE A 113 7.60 11.28 -18.79
N SER A 114 7.75 10.05 -19.18
CA SER A 114 7.05 9.44 -20.31
C SER A 114 6.58 8.05 -19.89
N ILE A 115 5.33 7.76 -20.13
CA ILE A 115 4.72 6.47 -19.83
C ILE A 115 4.11 5.88 -21.09
N ASP A 116 4.08 4.57 -21.20
CA ASP A 116 3.40 3.85 -22.25
C ASP A 116 2.62 2.67 -21.68
N SER A 117 1.48 2.36 -22.29
CA SER A 117 0.64 1.24 -21.91
C SER A 117 -0.12 0.73 -23.13
N THR A 118 -0.21 -0.59 -23.26
CA THR A 118 -0.99 -1.22 -24.34
C THR A 118 -2.47 -0.84 -24.32
N GLU A 119 -3.01 -0.48 -23.17
CA GLU A 119 -4.39 -0.01 -23.01
C GLU A 119 -4.54 1.52 -23.12
N GLY A 120 -3.46 2.27 -23.06
CA GLY A 120 -3.50 3.74 -23.05
C GLY A 120 -3.89 4.31 -24.42
N PRO A 121 -4.74 5.34 -24.48
CA PRO A 121 -5.06 6.05 -25.72
C PRO A 121 -3.82 6.74 -26.33
N TYR A 122 -2.78 6.95 -25.52
CA TYR A 122 -1.49 7.54 -25.88
C TYR A 122 -0.45 6.50 -26.28
N ASN A 123 -0.82 5.23 -26.43
CA ASN A 123 0.13 4.15 -26.75
C ASN A 123 0.95 4.46 -28.01
N SER A 124 2.26 4.25 -27.91
CA SER A 124 3.23 4.54 -28.99
C SER A 124 3.10 3.63 -30.21
N GLY A 125 2.30 2.57 -30.16
CA GLY A 125 2.23 1.53 -31.18
C GLY A 125 3.32 0.48 -31.08
N LYS A 126 4.17 0.51 -30.04
CA LYS A 126 5.14 -0.56 -29.78
C LYS A 126 4.45 -1.90 -29.56
N ASN A 127 5.12 -2.96 -29.94
CA ASN A 127 4.78 -4.31 -29.51
C ASN A 127 5.54 -4.64 -28.21
N TYR A 128 4.80 -5.05 -27.21
CA TYR A 128 5.32 -5.59 -25.97
C TYR A 128 5.20 -7.11 -25.98
N GLU A 129 5.75 -7.79 -24.97
CA GLU A 129 5.78 -9.26 -24.88
C GLU A 129 4.41 -9.90 -25.10
N ASN A 130 3.37 -9.29 -24.54
CA ASN A 130 1.96 -9.74 -24.70
C ASN A 130 1.25 -9.14 -25.91
N GLY A 131 1.98 -8.48 -26.79
CA GLY A 131 1.43 -7.82 -27.98
C GLY A 131 0.71 -6.51 -27.71
N ASN A 132 0.24 -5.89 -28.80
CA ASN A 132 -0.60 -4.69 -28.72
C ASN A 132 -2.06 -5.11 -28.92
N MET A 133 -2.89 -4.91 -27.92
CA MET A 133 -4.27 -5.42 -27.88
C MET A 133 -5.22 -4.71 -28.86
N GLY A 134 -4.79 -3.62 -29.48
CA GLY A 134 -5.56 -2.92 -30.51
C GLY A 134 -6.76 -2.11 -30.00
N HIS A 135 -7.35 -2.48 -28.88
CA HIS A 135 -8.40 -1.70 -28.24
C HIS A 135 -7.83 -0.78 -27.16
N ARG A 136 -8.25 0.46 -27.19
CA ARG A 136 -7.81 1.47 -26.22
C ARG A 136 -9.00 2.29 -25.77
N PRO A 137 -9.37 2.23 -24.49
CA PRO A 137 -10.43 3.08 -23.96
C PRO A 137 -10.03 4.56 -24.10
N GLY A 138 -11.00 5.41 -24.41
CA GLY A 138 -10.81 6.86 -24.40
C GLY A 138 -10.63 7.40 -22.99
N VAL A 139 -10.32 8.70 -22.89
CA VAL A 139 -10.25 9.39 -21.58
C VAL A 139 -11.58 9.21 -20.84
N LYS A 140 -11.52 8.79 -19.59
CA LYS A 140 -12.67 8.39 -18.75
C LYS A 140 -13.50 7.23 -19.33
N GLY A 141 -12.96 6.50 -20.31
CA GLY A 141 -13.56 5.28 -20.84
C GLY A 141 -13.16 4.04 -20.03
N GLY A 142 -13.66 2.88 -20.48
CA GLY A 142 -13.28 1.61 -19.87
C GLY A 142 -14.03 1.24 -18.58
N TYR A 143 -15.17 1.87 -18.31
CA TYR A 143 -16.02 1.49 -17.20
C TYR A 143 -16.73 0.16 -17.52
N PHE A 144 -16.57 -0.82 -16.63
CA PHE A 144 -17.20 -2.14 -16.69
C PHE A 144 -16.94 -2.91 -18.02
N PRO A 145 -15.69 -2.97 -18.51
CA PRO A 145 -15.37 -3.73 -19.70
C PRO A 145 -15.36 -5.23 -19.42
N VAL A 146 -15.49 -6.01 -20.49
CA VAL A 146 -15.31 -7.46 -20.47
C VAL A 146 -14.28 -7.86 -21.53
N PRO A 147 -13.62 -9.02 -21.44
CA PRO A 147 -12.73 -9.50 -22.47
C PRO A 147 -13.42 -9.57 -23.85
N PRO A 148 -12.74 -9.25 -24.94
CA PRO A 148 -11.31 -8.96 -25.06
C PRO A 148 -10.91 -7.51 -24.77
N VAL A 149 -11.87 -6.64 -24.50
CA VAL A 149 -11.65 -5.22 -24.20
C VAL A 149 -10.94 -5.07 -22.84
N ASP A 150 -11.33 -5.84 -21.86
CA ASP A 150 -10.62 -5.96 -20.59
C ASP A 150 -9.41 -6.89 -20.74
N SER A 151 -8.23 -6.31 -20.91
CA SER A 151 -6.96 -7.04 -21.02
C SER A 151 -6.30 -7.35 -19.68
N ALA A 152 -6.81 -6.80 -18.58
CA ALA A 152 -6.20 -6.93 -17.24
C ALA A 152 -6.92 -7.93 -16.32
N GLN A 153 -7.87 -8.72 -16.83
CA GLN A 153 -8.66 -9.65 -16.02
C GLN A 153 -7.77 -10.66 -15.29
N ASP A 154 -6.79 -11.24 -15.98
CA ASP A 154 -5.91 -12.26 -15.39
C ASP A 154 -4.99 -11.65 -14.33
N ILE A 155 -4.47 -10.43 -14.57
CA ILE A 155 -3.65 -9.69 -13.60
C ILE A 155 -4.45 -9.47 -12.30
N ARG A 156 -5.69 -9.04 -12.41
CA ARG A 156 -6.56 -8.85 -11.22
C ARG A 156 -6.85 -10.18 -10.53
N GLY A 157 -7.06 -11.25 -11.29
CA GLY A 157 -7.27 -12.60 -10.75
C GLY A 157 -6.06 -13.09 -9.96
N GLU A 158 -4.87 -12.93 -10.48
CA GLU A 158 -3.62 -13.29 -9.77
C GLU A 158 -3.39 -12.42 -8.54
N TYR A 159 -3.68 -11.12 -8.65
CA TYR A 159 -3.58 -10.20 -7.52
C TYR A 159 -4.51 -10.61 -6.37
N LEU A 160 -5.78 -10.90 -6.65
CA LEU A 160 -6.75 -11.36 -5.65
C LEU A 160 -6.34 -12.70 -5.03
N LYS A 161 -5.81 -13.61 -5.83
CA LYS A 161 -5.27 -14.87 -5.32
C LYS A 161 -4.09 -14.63 -4.36
N GLY A 162 -3.15 -13.75 -4.73
CA GLY A 162 -2.03 -13.37 -3.86
C GLY A 162 -2.49 -12.79 -2.53
N LEU A 163 -3.47 -11.88 -2.53
CA LEU A 163 -4.05 -11.32 -1.30
C LEU A 163 -4.68 -12.40 -0.41
N ARG A 164 -5.48 -13.27 -0.99
CA ARG A 164 -6.09 -14.39 -0.27
C ARG A 164 -5.04 -15.32 0.35
N ASP A 165 -3.98 -15.63 -0.38
CA ASP A 165 -2.93 -16.55 0.05
C ASP A 165 -2.11 -15.97 1.23
N VAL A 166 -2.11 -14.66 1.41
CA VAL A 166 -1.52 -13.97 2.59
C VAL A 166 -2.56 -13.58 3.66
N GLY A 167 -3.81 -13.98 3.50
CA GLY A 167 -4.87 -13.81 4.51
C GLY A 167 -5.54 -12.44 4.52
N ILE A 168 -5.55 -11.75 3.39
CA ILE A 168 -6.24 -10.47 3.17
C ILE A 168 -7.51 -10.70 2.34
#